data_09ee0cb5899df50565f62cf21da1aab6
#
_entry.id   09ee0cb5899df50565f62cf21da1aab6
#
_cell.length_a   1.000
_cell.length_b   1.000
_cell.length_c   1.000
_cell.angle_alpha   90.00
_cell.angle_beta   90.00
_cell.angle_gamma   90.00
#
_symmetry.space_group_name_H-M   'P 1'
#
loop_
_entity.id
_entity.type
_entity.pdbx_description
1 polymer ?
#
loop_
_entity_poly.entity_id
_entity_poly.type
_entity_poly.pdbx_seq_one_letter_code
_entity_poly.pdbx_strand_id
1 'polypeptide(L)'
;MKWRIWILSLGITFACLFVFSFAATQVYYKSSIDDSKEYLRVYMNSFDETLNLDDLNEQNAAAFSEKLNGARVTFMDAKGNVLADSIADDDLENHSDRSEIKDAIFDGEGFAVRGSSTLGKNMVYFCKNFDGQFLVRIAIFTDTDWSIFAKSLPILLYFFILCIVLCAV
;
A
#
# COMPACT_ATOMS: atom_id res chain seq x y z
N MET A 1 -31.40 24.95 32.02
CA MET A 1 -31.00 23.53 32.13
C MET A 1 -31.02 22.81 30.77
N LYS A 2 -32.04 22.98 29.93
CA LYS A 2 -32.17 22.28 28.63
C LYS A 2 -30.97 22.47 27.69
N TRP A 3 -30.48 23.70 27.52
CA TRP A 3 -29.34 24.01 26.64
C TRP A 3 -28.05 23.25 26.97
N ARG A 4 -27.74 23.05 28.25
CA ARG A 4 -26.54 22.29 28.67
C ARG A 4 -26.62 20.81 28.29
N ILE A 5 -27.81 20.22 28.39
CA ILE A 5 -28.04 18.81 27.98
C ILE A 5 -27.84 18.65 26.47
N TRP A 6 -28.35 19.61 25.68
CA TRP A 6 -28.18 19.62 24.22
C TRP A 6 -26.71 19.70 23.79
N ILE A 7 -25.95 20.63 24.37
CA ILE A 7 -24.52 20.76 24.06
C ILE A 7 -23.78 19.46 24.41
N LEU A 8 -24.10 18.88 25.55
CA LEU A 8 -23.46 17.65 26.03
C LEU A 8 -23.81 16.47 25.13
N SER A 9 -25.05 16.33 24.70
CA SER A 9 -25.51 15.31 23.75
C SER A 9 -24.81 15.44 22.40
N LEU A 10 -24.75 16.66 21.83
CA LEU A 10 -24.03 16.92 20.58
C LEU A 10 -22.55 16.62 20.68
N GLY A 11 -21.91 16.99 21.81
CA GLY A 11 -20.49 16.69 22.05
C GLY A 11 -20.21 15.19 22.12
N ILE A 12 -21.06 14.43 22.80
CA ILE A 12 -20.96 12.98 22.87
C ILE A 12 -21.16 12.35 21.47
N THR A 13 -22.18 12.78 20.73
CA THR A 13 -22.45 12.29 19.38
C THR A 13 -21.25 12.54 18.46
N PHE A 14 -20.69 13.75 18.51
CA PHE A 14 -19.51 14.08 17.69
C PHE A 14 -18.30 13.20 18.07
N ALA A 15 -18.04 13.04 19.36
CA ALA A 15 -16.94 12.20 19.86
C ALA A 15 -17.12 10.73 19.41
N CYS A 16 -18.33 10.19 19.51
CA CYS A 16 -18.63 8.82 19.04
C CYS A 16 -18.42 8.66 17.54
N LEU A 17 -18.91 9.61 16.73
CA LEU A 17 -18.72 9.60 15.27
C LEU A 17 -17.25 9.70 14.89
N PHE A 18 -16.49 10.54 15.58
CA PHE A 18 -15.05 10.69 15.34
C PHE A 18 -14.28 9.41 15.65
N VAL A 19 -14.50 8.83 16.82
CA VAL A 19 -13.86 7.57 17.25
C VAL A 19 -14.23 6.43 16.29
N PHE A 20 -15.50 6.32 15.91
CA PHE A 20 -15.97 5.31 14.96
C PHE A 20 -15.32 5.48 13.58
N SER A 21 -15.28 6.72 13.07
CA SER A 21 -14.64 7.02 11.78
C SER A 21 -13.14 6.67 11.79
N PHE A 22 -12.45 7.01 12.86
CA PHE A 22 -11.03 6.66 13.03
C PHE A 22 -10.82 5.14 13.06
N ALA A 23 -11.61 4.41 13.87
CA ALA A 23 -11.52 2.96 13.95
C ALA A 23 -11.85 2.28 12.61
N ALA A 24 -12.89 2.74 11.91
CA ALA A 24 -13.25 2.24 10.59
C ALA A 24 -12.13 2.48 9.56
N THR A 25 -11.45 3.63 9.64
CA THR A 25 -10.30 3.93 8.77
C THR A 25 -9.15 2.96 8.99
N GLN A 26 -8.84 2.61 10.25
CA GLN A 26 -7.77 1.64 10.56
C GLN A 26 -8.09 0.26 10.01
N VAL A 27 -9.33 -0.20 10.14
CA VAL A 27 -9.78 -1.49 9.59
C VAL A 27 -9.71 -1.48 8.07
N TYR A 28 -10.19 -0.42 7.43
CA TYR A 28 -10.15 -0.27 5.97
C TYR A 28 -8.72 -0.23 5.44
N TYR A 29 -7.84 0.55 6.08
CA TYR A 29 -6.43 0.62 5.70
C TYR A 29 -5.75 -0.75 5.74
N LYS A 30 -5.95 -1.49 6.84
CA LYS A 30 -5.41 -2.84 6.98
C LYS A 30 -5.93 -3.77 5.89
N SER A 31 -7.24 -3.78 5.63
CA SER A 31 -7.84 -4.58 4.55
C SER A 31 -7.26 -4.21 3.19
N SER A 32 -7.11 -2.91 2.90
CA SER A 32 -6.52 -2.43 1.64
C SER A 32 -5.07 -2.88 1.43
N ILE A 33 -4.28 -2.96 2.51
CA ILE A 33 -2.91 -3.50 2.46
C ILE A 33 -2.95 -5.01 2.20
N ASP A 34 -3.82 -5.75 2.89
CA ASP A 34 -3.94 -7.19 2.70
C ASP A 34 -4.44 -7.54 1.28
N ASP A 35 -5.39 -6.78 0.74
CA ASP A 35 -5.87 -6.90 -0.64
C ASP A 35 -4.75 -6.60 -1.65
N SER A 36 -3.94 -5.57 -1.39
CA SER A 36 -2.78 -5.22 -2.22
C SER A 36 -1.74 -6.32 -2.22
N LYS A 37 -1.48 -6.94 -1.06
CA LYS A 37 -0.56 -8.05 -0.92
C LYS A 37 -1.02 -9.26 -1.72
N GLU A 38 -2.29 -9.62 -1.61
CA GLU A 38 -2.84 -10.76 -2.34
C GLU A 38 -2.86 -10.50 -3.85
N TYR A 39 -3.23 -9.30 -4.28
CA TYR A 39 -3.18 -8.88 -5.67
C TYR A 39 -1.76 -9.05 -6.25
N LEU A 40 -0.74 -8.55 -5.56
CA LEU A 40 0.66 -8.66 -5.99
C LEU A 40 1.14 -10.11 -6.02
N ARG A 41 0.73 -10.93 -5.03
CA ARG A 41 1.06 -12.36 -4.98
C ARG A 41 0.48 -13.12 -6.17
N VAL A 42 -0.82 -12.97 -6.44
CA VAL A 42 -1.51 -13.61 -7.57
C VAL A 42 -0.85 -13.22 -8.89
N TYR A 43 -0.55 -11.93 -9.02
CA TYR A 43 0.10 -11.44 -10.24
C TYR A 43 1.53 -11.99 -10.39
N MET A 44 2.32 -12.02 -9.31
CA MET A 44 3.67 -12.56 -9.33
C MET A 44 3.70 -14.05 -9.69
N ASN A 45 2.71 -14.81 -9.24
CA ASN A 45 2.59 -16.23 -9.60
C ASN A 45 2.31 -16.45 -11.09
N SER A 46 1.71 -15.46 -11.77
CA SER A 46 1.52 -15.55 -13.23
C SER A 46 2.81 -15.42 -14.03
N PHE A 47 3.91 -14.95 -13.42
CA PHE A 47 5.23 -14.90 -14.05
C PHE A 47 6.02 -16.20 -13.96
N ASP A 48 5.67 -17.10 -13.03
CA ASP A 48 6.43 -18.33 -12.76
C ASP A 48 6.67 -19.20 -14.02
N GLU A 49 5.74 -19.16 -14.97
CA GLU A 49 5.80 -19.97 -16.19
C GLU A 49 6.53 -19.28 -17.36
N THR A 50 6.85 -17.98 -17.25
CA THR A 50 7.24 -17.17 -18.42
C THR A 50 8.60 -16.48 -18.29
N LEU A 51 9.16 -16.36 -17.08
CA LEU A 51 10.40 -15.62 -16.84
C LEU A 51 11.61 -16.54 -16.75
N ASN A 52 12.62 -16.24 -17.59
CA ASN A 52 13.94 -16.86 -17.56
C ASN A 52 15.02 -15.80 -17.23
N LEU A 53 16.22 -16.24 -16.87
CA LEU A 53 17.34 -15.35 -16.58
C LEU A 53 17.68 -14.38 -17.72
N ASP A 54 17.51 -14.81 -18.96
CA ASP A 54 17.78 -13.98 -20.16
C ASP A 54 16.74 -12.85 -20.35
N ASP A 55 15.61 -12.94 -19.66
CA ASP A 55 14.52 -11.95 -19.72
C ASP A 55 14.67 -10.80 -18.72
N LEU A 56 15.69 -10.84 -17.83
CA LEU A 56 15.87 -9.87 -16.75
C LEU A 56 16.56 -8.57 -17.24
N ASN A 57 15.87 -7.84 -18.09
CA ASN A 57 16.34 -6.60 -18.68
C ASN A 57 15.32 -5.45 -18.49
N GLU A 58 15.77 -4.20 -18.72
CA GLU A 58 14.96 -3.00 -18.56
C GLU A 58 13.70 -2.99 -19.43
N GLN A 59 13.82 -3.51 -20.68
CA GLN A 59 12.71 -3.55 -21.62
C GLN A 59 11.58 -4.44 -21.10
N ASN A 60 11.91 -5.60 -20.54
CA ASN A 60 10.93 -6.50 -19.92
C ASN A 60 10.40 -5.93 -18.61
N ALA A 61 11.25 -5.31 -17.77
CA ALA A 61 10.79 -4.62 -16.56
C ALA A 61 9.75 -3.54 -16.90
N ALA A 62 10.00 -2.73 -17.94
CA ALA A 62 9.06 -1.73 -18.42
C ALA A 62 7.76 -2.33 -18.97
N ALA A 63 7.85 -3.40 -19.76
CA ALA A 63 6.68 -4.10 -20.30
C ALA A 63 5.80 -4.73 -19.21
N PHE A 64 6.42 -5.27 -18.15
CA PHE A 64 5.68 -5.76 -16.98
C PHE A 64 5.06 -4.63 -16.16
N SER A 65 5.76 -3.51 -16.00
CA SER A 65 5.22 -2.30 -15.36
C SER A 65 3.96 -1.81 -16.09
N GLU A 66 3.98 -1.75 -17.41
CA GLU A 66 2.82 -1.33 -18.21
C GLU A 66 1.62 -2.26 -18.01
N LYS A 67 1.83 -3.58 -18.02
CA LYS A 67 0.77 -4.57 -17.73
C LYS A 67 0.20 -4.44 -16.32
N LEU A 68 0.98 -3.91 -15.37
CA LEU A 68 0.61 -3.66 -13.97
C LEU A 68 0.14 -2.23 -13.70
N ASN A 69 -0.38 -1.54 -14.71
CA ASN A 69 -0.86 -0.16 -14.57
C ASN A 69 0.20 0.81 -13.98
N GLY A 70 1.47 0.64 -14.36
CA GLY A 70 2.57 1.49 -13.92
C GLY A 70 3.16 1.12 -12.55
N ALA A 71 2.97 -0.10 -12.07
CA ALA A 71 3.69 -0.59 -10.90
C ALA A 71 5.21 -0.62 -11.17
N ARG A 72 6.03 -0.30 -10.17
CA ARG A 72 7.48 -0.44 -10.30
C ARG A 72 7.85 -1.92 -10.26
N VAL A 73 8.58 -2.38 -11.27
CA VAL A 73 9.11 -3.74 -11.37
C VAL A 73 10.63 -3.68 -11.32
N THR A 74 11.24 -4.45 -10.42
CA THR A 74 12.68 -4.53 -10.25
C THR A 74 13.12 -5.99 -10.35
N PHE A 75 14.04 -6.29 -11.24
CA PHE A 75 14.72 -7.59 -11.33
C PHE A 75 16.04 -7.53 -10.59
N MET A 76 16.34 -8.57 -9.84
CA MET A 76 17.56 -8.67 -9.02
C MET A 76 18.16 -10.06 -9.13
N ASP A 77 19.48 -10.15 -8.93
CA ASP A 77 20.14 -11.44 -8.74
C ASP A 77 19.75 -12.08 -7.39
N ALA A 78 20.17 -13.32 -7.16
CA ALA A 78 19.90 -14.04 -5.91
C ALA A 78 20.50 -13.39 -4.65
N LYS A 79 21.39 -12.39 -4.80
CA LYS A 79 22.03 -11.64 -3.71
C LYS A 79 21.38 -10.27 -3.48
N GLY A 80 20.35 -9.92 -4.26
CA GLY A 80 19.65 -8.63 -4.15
C GLY A 80 20.34 -7.47 -4.89
N ASN A 81 21.30 -7.74 -5.78
CA ASN A 81 21.82 -6.72 -6.68
C ASN A 81 20.82 -6.46 -7.79
N VAL A 82 20.49 -5.19 -8.04
CA VAL A 82 19.54 -4.80 -9.10
C VAL A 82 20.17 -5.05 -10.47
N LEU A 83 19.48 -5.80 -11.31
CA LEU A 83 19.81 -6.09 -12.70
C LEU A 83 19.09 -5.15 -13.66
N ALA A 84 17.80 -4.89 -13.39
CA ALA A 84 16.98 -3.98 -14.18
C ALA A 84 15.81 -3.43 -13.35
N ASP A 85 15.36 -2.22 -13.66
CA ASP A 85 14.21 -1.58 -13.04
C ASP A 85 13.36 -0.88 -14.10
N SER A 86 12.03 -0.89 -13.93
CA SER A 86 11.09 -0.27 -14.86
C SER A 86 11.07 1.27 -14.77
N ILE A 87 11.57 1.82 -13.67
CA ILE A 87 11.79 3.25 -13.50
C ILE A 87 13.30 3.44 -13.62
N ALA A 88 13.75 4.08 -14.70
CA ALA A 88 15.17 4.40 -14.91
C ALA A 88 15.65 5.31 -13.78
N ASP A 89 16.30 4.73 -12.80
CA ASP A 89 17.00 5.41 -11.73
C ASP A 89 18.46 5.00 -11.89
N ASP A 90 19.37 5.95 -12.04
CA ASP A 90 20.81 5.69 -12.24
C ASP A 90 21.47 4.97 -11.05
N ASP A 91 20.73 4.69 -9.99
CA ASP A 91 21.20 4.06 -8.76
C ASP A 91 20.80 2.58 -8.70
N LEU A 92 21.55 1.74 -9.42
CA LEU A 92 21.48 0.28 -9.33
C LEU A 92 22.16 -0.23 -8.04
N GLU A 93 21.66 0.25 -6.89
CA GLU A 93 22.18 -0.17 -5.59
C GLU A 93 21.79 -1.61 -5.23
N ASN A 94 22.61 -2.23 -4.36
CA ASN A 94 22.23 -3.50 -3.75
C ASN A 94 21.12 -3.27 -2.73
N HIS A 95 20.01 -3.98 -2.86
CA HIS A 95 18.84 -3.89 -2.00
C HIS A 95 18.72 -5.05 -0.99
N SER A 96 19.75 -5.85 -0.80
CA SER A 96 19.75 -7.05 0.09
C SER A 96 19.44 -6.74 1.55
N ASP A 97 19.57 -5.48 1.98
CA ASP A 97 19.25 -5.03 3.34
C ASP A 97 17.72 -4.81 3.56
N ARG A 98 16.95 -4.73 2.50
CA ARG A 98 15.51 -4.50 2.55
C ARG A 98 14.77 -5.73 3.11
N SER A 99 13.79 -5.48 4.00
CA SER A 99 13.05 -6.56 4.67
C SER A 99 12.39 -7.53 3.70
N GLU A 100 11.67 -7.01 2.69
CA GLU A 100 10.98 -7.84 1.70
C GLU A 100 11.94 -8.71 0.87
N ILE A 101 13.18 -8.28 0.71
CA ILE A 101 14.20 -9.04 -0.02
C ILE A 101 14.81 -10.10 0.86
N LYS A 102 15.11 -9.78 2.12
CA LYS A 102 15.55 -10.78 3.09
C LYS A 102 14.54 -11.90 3.26
N ASP A 103 13.27 -11.52 3.46
CA ASP A 103 12.19 -12.49 3.62
C ASP A 103 12.04 -13.36 2.35
N ALA A 104 12.14 -12.77 1.16
CA ALA A 104 12.09 -13.51 -0.10
C ALA A 104 13.28 -14.49 -0.27
N ILE A 105 14.47 -14.12 0.17
CA ILE A 105 15.65 -15.01 0.12
C ILE A 105 15.47 -16.20 1.06
N PHE A 106 14.89 -15.99 2.27
CA PHE A 106 14.74 -17.02 3.29
C PHE A 106 13.51 -17.88 3.12
N ASP A 107 12.35 -17.24 2.85
CA ASP A 107 11.03 -17.87 2.88
C ASP A 107 10.40 -18.03 1.48
N GLY A 108 11.12 -17.59 0.42
CA GLY A 108 10.65 -17.65 -0.96
C GLY A 108 9.84 -16.40 -1.38
N GLU A 109 9.18 -15.72 -0.46
CA GLU A 109 8.45 -14.48 -0.71
C GLU A 109 8.62 -13.49 0.45
N GLY A 110 8.61 -12.20 0.15
CA GLY A 110 8.72 -11.15 1.15
C GLY A 110 7.79 -9.97 0.85
N PHE A 111 7.38 -9.28 1.92
CA PHE A 111 6.43 -8.19 1.85
C PHE A 111 6.83 -7.04 2.77
N ALA A 112 6.71 -5.80 2.27
CA ALA A 112 6.94 -4.61 3.07
C ALA A 112 6.00 -3.46 2.69
N VAL A 113 5.70 -2.61 3.65
CA VAL A 113 5.02 -1.33 3.42
C VAL A 113 5.91 -0.21 3.94
N ARG A 114 6.22 0.76 3.09
CA ARG A 114 7.02 1.92 3.46
C ARG A 114 6.34 3.22 3.05
N GLY A 115 6.32 4.18 3.97
CA GLY A 115 5.81 5.52 3.70
C GLY A 115 6.82 6.36 2.93
N SER A 116 6.35 7.07 1.91
CA SER A 116 7.10 8.15 1.30
C SER A 116 6.74 9.46 1.99
N SER A 117 7.66 10.00 2.79
CA SER A 117 7.47 11.29 3.45
C SER A 117 7.30 12.45 2.46
N THR A 118 7.85 12.32 1.27
CA THR A 118 7.81 13.35 0.22
C THR A 118 6.50 13.37 -0.56
N LEU A 119 5.88 12.19 -0.77
CA LEU A 119 4.67 12.05 -1.60
C LEU A 119 3.39 11.90 -0.79
N GLY A 120 3.45 11.74 0.54
CA GLY A 120 2.28 11.49 1.40
C GLY A 120 1.54 10.20 1.05
N LYS A 121 2.22 9.27 0.38
CA LYS A 121 1.71 7.95 -0.02
C LYS A 121 2.59 6.86 0.54
N ASN A 122 2.01 5.71 0.78
CA ASN A 122 2.75 4.49 1.08
C ASN A 122 3.04 3.72 -0.20
N MET A 123 4.13 2.96 -0.21
CA MET A 123 4.41 1.95 -1.22
C MET A 123 4.33 0.57 -0.58
N VAL A 124 3.63 -0.32 -1.25
CA VAL A 124 3.53 -1.74 -0.92
C VAL A 124 4.50 -2.47 -1.83
N TYR A 125 5.44 -3.19 -1.23
CA TYR A 125 6.45 -3.99 -1.90
C TYR A 125 6.14 -5.47 -1.72
N PHE A 126 6.24 -6.22 -2.78
CA PHE A 126 6.21 -7.68 -2.77
C PHE A 126 7.41 -8.19 -3.55
N CYS A 127 8.16 -9.13 -2.98
CA CYS A 127 9.31 -9.76 -3.61
C CYS A 127 9.12 -11.27 -3.61
N LYS A 128 9.42 -11.91 -4.73
CA LYS A 128 9.42 -13.37 -4.86
C LYS A 128 10.78 -13.85 -5.33
N ASN A 129 11.22 -14.95 -4.75
CA ASN A 129 12.42 -15.68 -5.14
C ASN A 129 12.04 -16.79 -6.12
N PHE A 130 12.68 -16.79 -7.29
CA PHE A 130 12.48 -17.78 -8.34
C PHE A 130 13.59 -18.83 -8.24
N ASP A 131 13.31 -19.89 -7.49
CA ASP A 131 14.18 -21.07 -7.30
C ASP A 131 15.61 -20.77 -6.87
N GLY A 132 15.83 -19.67 -6.15
CA GLY A 132 17.16 -19.24 -5.72
C GLY A 132 18.06 -18.70 -6.84
N GLN A 133 17.53 -18.50 -8.05
CA GLN A 133 18.28 -17.99 -9.19
C GLN A 133 18.22 -16.47 -9.29
N PHE A 134 17.04 -15.89 -9.11
CA PHE A 134 16.81 -14.44 -9.17
C PHE A 134 15.60 -14.03 -8.32
N LEU A 135 15.49 -12.74 -8.10
CA LEU A 135 14.39 -12.13 -7.36
C LEU A 135 13.64 -11.16 -8.27
N VAL A 136 12.32 -11.14 -8.14
CA VAL A 136 11.46 -10.13 -8.77
C VAL A 136 10.74 -9.37 -7.67
N ARG A 137 10.86 -8.06 -7.68
CA ARG A 137 10.13 -7.16 -6.76
C ARG A 137 9.15 -6.31 -7.53
N ILE A 138 7.92 -6.24 -7.05
CA ILE A 138 6.89 -5.33 -7.54
C ILE A 138 6.53 -4.35 -6.43
N ALA A 139 6.31 -3.08 -6.79
CA ALA A 139 5.87 -2.07 -5.85
C ALA A 139 4.74 -1.22 -6.43
N ILE A 140 3.68 -1.03 -5.62
CA ILE A 140 2.53 -0.20 -5.96
C ILE A 140 2.33 0.88 -4.91
N PHE A 141 1.78 2.03 -5.32
CA PHE A 141 1.37 3.08 -4.40
C PHE A 141 0.05 2.72 -3.73
N THR A 142 -0.06 3.05 -2.45
CA THR A 142 -1.30 2.99 -1.68
C THR A 142 -1.48 4.26 -0.85
N ASP A 143 -2.73 4.56 -0.51
CA ASP A 143 -3.02 5.68 0.39
C ASP A 143 -2.46 5.40 1.80
N THR A 144 -2.11 6.46 2.53
CA THR A 144 -1.81 6.37 3.96
C THR A 144 -3.11 6.32 4.76
N ASP A 145 -3.07 5.75 5.97
CA ASP A 145 -4.18 5.77 6.92
C ASP A 145 -4.71 7.20 7.17
N TRP A 146 -3.80 8.17 7.30
CA TRP A 146 -4.16 9.58 7.43
C TRP A 146 -4.86 10.15 6.18
N SER A 147 -4.41 9.80 4.98
CA SER A 147 -5.06 10.23 3.73
C SER A 147 -6.49 9.70 3.63
N ILE A 148 -6.70 8.43 3.97
CA ILE A 148 -8.02 7.80 3.99
C ILE A 148 -8.92 8.48 5.04
N PHE A 149 -8.40 8.72 6.25
CA PHE A 149 -9.14 9.42 7.29
C PHE A 149 -9.53 10.83 6.86
N ALA A 150 -8.61 11.60 6.28
CA ALA A 150 -8.88 12.95 5.80
C ALA A 150 -9.98 12.99 4.72
N LYS A 151 -10.01 12.00 3.83
CA LYS A 151 -11.09 11.84 2.83
C LYS A 151 -12.46 11.55 3.47
N SER A 152 -12.50 10.98 4.66
CA SER A 152 -13.76 10.71 5.39
C SER A 152 -14.31 11.92 6.16
N LEU A 153 -13.49 12.93 6.45
CA LEU A 153 -13.89 14.11 7.25
C LEU A 153 -15.09 14.89 6.67
N PRO A 154 -15.21 15.14 5.34
CA PRO A 154 -16.39 15.83 4.79
C PRO A 154 -17.69 15.07 5.04
N ILE A 155 -17.64 13.74 4.94
CA ILE A 155 -18.81 12.87 5.17
C ILE A 155 -19.21 12.94 6.66
N LEU A 156 -18.23 12.88 7.54
CA LEU A 156 -18.44 12.99 8.99
C LEU A 156 -19.05 14.34 9.37
N LEU A 157 -18.57 15.42 8.77
CA LEU A 157 -19.11 16.76 8.97
C LEU A 157 -20.56 16.88 8.47
N TYR A 158 -20.86 16.30 7.32
CA TYR A 158 -22.23 16.25 6.78
C TYR A 158 -23.19 15.55 7.74
N PHE A 159 -22.86 14.37 8.23
CA PHE A 159 -23.69 13.66 9.20
C PHE A 159 -23.83 14.42 10.52
N PHE A 160 -22.79 15.09 10.98
CA PHE A 160 -22.85 15.91 12.18
C PHE A 160 -23.82 17.10 12.02
N ILE A 161 -23.78 17.81 10.89
CA ILE A 161 -24.71 18.89 10.55
C ILE A 161 -26.15 18.35 10.46
N LEU A 162 -26.34 17.19 9.83
CA LEU A 162 -27.64 16.55 9.75
C LEU A 162 -28.21 16.23 11.13
N CYS A 163 -27.39 15.72 12.05
CA CYS A 163 -27.79 15.50 13.44
C CYS A 163 -28.23 16.81 14.13
N ILE A 164 -27.50 17.92 13.94
CA ILE A 164 -27.88 19.22 14.48
C ILE A 164 -29.24 19.64 13.97
N VAL A 165 -29.48 19.56 12.68
CA VAL A 165 -30.77 19.94 12.05
C VAL A 165 -31.92 19.10 12.59
N LEU A 166 -31.76 17.77 12.64
CA LEU A 166 -32.79 16.87 13.17
C LEU A 166 -33.09 17.08 14.64
N CYS A 167 -32.10 17.51 15.40
CA CYS A 167 -32.27 17.83 16.81
C CYS A 167 -32.89 19.20 17.04
N ALA A 168 -32.88 20.13 16.08
CA ALA A 168 -33.44 21.47 16.19
C ALA A 168 -34.94 21.52 15.84
N VAL A 169 -35.49 20.48 15.21
CA VAL A 169 -36.90 20.30 14.87
C VAL A 169 -37.64 19.60 16.01
#